data_c0471eedd5f10a629178ebb20590674a
#
_entry.id   c0471eedd5f10a629178ebb20590674a
#
_cell.length_a   1.000
_cell.length_b   1.000
_cell.length_c   1.000
_cell.angle_alpha   90.00
_cell.angle_beta   90.00
_cell.angle_gamma   90.00
#
_symmetry.space_group_name_H-M   'P 1'
#
loop_
_entity.id
_entity.type
_entity.pdbx_description
1 polymer ?
#
loop_
_entity_poly.entity_id
_entity_poly.type
_entity_poly.pdbx_seq_one_letter_code
_entity_poly.pdbx_strand_id
1 'polypeptide(L)'
;MLRDLKDYNDGLEQLFPPSRLATLQRTWTNELLQSAQRDLGKLSLLETASSGVYPQLNASASLKLLRINLDSKTTANFKPTYALKIQRTDLSFSNNDLRRSHGSFKNLATTTTENVVVEWVEYDKEDFDTRLNHVRRVEDLVRMIKGASFRHPDLHTLDCMGYTDDTTTSRYGLLYKAPEASSSNLNTLILSNEFRTPDLGDRFRLAHTLAVALWSLHSLDWLHKSFSSSNIVFFPSAFSASATRATAAAASIPDISSPYLLGFDVSRPDGLGEMSVASKNTAASDLHRHPSSLNGMSRKPYCKSFDIYSLGLVLLEIGLWKVLQLYHKRHYSAEIFRDKVVVQNLIPNLNSKTGRLYRDIVERCICAKEDLSGQEAGQLMEYVVSSLESLRV
;
A
#
# COMPACT_ATOMS: atom_id res chain seq x y z
N MET A 1 28.61 -20.66 5.67
CA MET A 1 28.88 -19.26 6.14
C MET A 1 27.63 -18.52 6.56
N LEU A 2 26.66 -18.15 5.66
CA LEU A 2 25.44 -17.43 6.11
C LEU A 2 24.56 -18.26 7.05
N ARG A 3 24.43 -19.56 6.80
CA ARG A 3 23.68 -20.46 7.69
C ARG A 3 24.34 -20.55 9.07
N ASP A 4 25.66 -20.71 9.12
CA ASP A 4 26.40 -20.80 10.39
C ASP A 4 26.31 -19.48 11.19
N LEU A 5 26.37 -18.32 10.48
CA LEU A 5 26.15 -17.02 11.10
C LEU A 5 24.73 -16.89 11.65
N LYS A 6 23.72 -17.38 10.92
CA LYS A 6 22.36 -17.39 11.40
C LYS A 6 22.21 -18.25 12.66
N ASP A 7 22.70 -19.49 12.63
CA ASP A 7 22.59 -20.42 13.76
C ASP A 7 23.28 -19.85 15.01
N TYR A 8 24.42 -19.17 14.82
CA TYR A 8 25.10 -18.47 15.91
C TYR A 8 24.31 -17.28 16.45
N ASN A 9 23.74 -16.47 15.56
CA ASN A 9 22.90 -15.34 15.94
C ASN A 9 21.61 -15.79 16.63
N ASP A 10 20.94 -16.83 16.14
CA ASP A 10 19.74 -17.40 16.75
C ASP A 10 20.05 -17.91 18.18
N GLY A 11 21.23 -18.49 18.40
CA GLY A 11 21.68 -18.89 19.72
C GLY A 11 21.91 -17.71 20.68
N LEU A 12 22.47 -16.60 20.20
CA LEU A 12 22.60 -15.37 20.98
C LEU A 12 21.24 -14.74 21.29
N GLU A 13 20.33 -14.71 20.32
CA GLU A 13 18.99 -14.17 20.49
C GLU A 13 18.11 -14.98 21.46
N GLN A 14 18.34 -16.30 21.58
CA GLN A 14 17.68 -17.12 22.61
C GLN A 14 18.17 -16.76 24.03
N LEU A 15 19.44 -16.37 24.17
CA LEU A 15 19.99 -15.95 25.46
C LEU A 15 19.65 -14.51 25.80
N PHE A 16 19.63 -13.65 24.79
CA PHE A 16 19.39 -12.20 24.91
C PHE A 16 18.39 -11.74 23.83
N PRO A 17 17.09 -12.07 23.94
CA PRO A 17 16.13 -11.72 22.93
C PRO A 17 16.02 -10.19 22.80
N PRO A 18 16.27 -9.63 21.61
CA PRO A 18 16.10 -8.19 21.40
C PRO A 18 14.64 -7.81 21.46
N SER A 19 14.32 -6.73 22.16
CA SER A 19 12.94 -6.24 22.34
C SER A 19 12.23 -5.83 21.03
N ARG A 20 12.99 -5.68 19.93
CA ARG A 20 12.48 -5.20 18.62
C ARG A 20 13.06 -6.02 17.46
N LEU A 21 13.08 -7.32 17.59
CA LEU A 21 13.70 -8.23 16.60
C LEU A 21 13.15 -8.02 15.20
N ALA A 22 11.83 -7.93 15.04
CA ALA A 22 11.19 -7.79 13.74
C ALA A 22 11.58 -6.48 13.03
N THR A 23 11.64 -5.36 13.76
CA THR A 23 12.09 -4.07 13.20
C THR A 23 13.57 -4.11 12.84
N LEU A 24 14.44 -4.71 13.69
CA LEU A 24 15.86 -4.86 13.38
C LEU A 24 16.09 -5.69 12.12
N GLN A 25 15.38 -6.79 11.94
CA GLN A 25 15.46 -7.61 10.72
C GLN A 25 15.02 -6.81 9.47
N ARG A 26 13.98 -5.98 9.57
CA ARG A 26 13.56 -5.10 8.48
C ARG A 26 14.60 -4.03 8.17
N THR A 27 15.14 -3.37 9.19
CA THR A 27 16.22 -2.37 9.03
C THR A 27 17.40 -2.99 8.28
N TRP A 28 17.89 -4.13 8.75
CA TRP A 28 18.99 -4.86 8.11
C TRP A 28 18.67 -5.25 6.66
N THR A 29 17.46 -5.78 6.39
CA THR A 29 17.00 -6.11 5.04
C THR A 29 17.03 -4.88 4.14
N ASN A 30 16.50 -3.76 4.61
CA ASN A 30 16.43 -2.52 3.86
C ASN A 30 17.81 -1.92 3.57
N GLU A 31 18.72 -1.96 4.54
CA GLU A 31 20.12 -1.51 4.35
C GLU A 31 20.84 -2.33 3.27
N LEU A 32 20.68 -3.66 3.28
CA LEU A 32 21.23 -4.53 2.25
C LEU A 32 20.66 -4.22 0.86
N LEU A 33 19.35 -4.03 0.74
CA LEU A 33 18.70 -3.67 -0.51
C LEU A 33 19.08 -2.28 -1.01
N GLN A 34 19.30 -1.32 -0.10
CA GLN A 34 19.81 0.01 -0.43
C GLN A 34 21.28 -0.05 -0.89
N SER A 35 22.12 -0.83 -0.22
CA SER A 35 23.53 -0.99 -0.60
C SER A 35 23.69 -1.65 -1.97
N ALA A 36 22.78 -2.54 -2.33
CA ALA A 36 22.74 -3.17 -3.65
C ALA A 36 22.23 -2.23 -4.74
N GLN A 37 21.46 -1.18 -4.39
CA GLN A 37 20.86 -0.23 -5.35
C GLN A 37 20.20 -0.92 -6.55
N ARG A 38 20.72 -0.68 -7.78
CA ARG A 38 20.30 -1.29 -9.04
C ARG A 38 21.28 -2.32 -9.58
N ASP A 39 22.23 -2.74 -8.78
CA ASP A 39 23.23 -3.75 -9.17
C ASP A 39 22.57 -5.15 -9.17
N LEU A 40 22.28 -5.65 -10.38
CA LEU A 40 21.64 -6.94 -10.58
C LEU A 40 22.49 -8.09 -10.02
N GLY A 41 23.82 -7.99 -10.10
CA GLY A 41 24.72 -9.01 -9.57
C GLY A 41 24.64 -9.10 -8.04
N LYS A 42 24.67 -7.97 -7.35
CA LYS A 42 24.54 -7.92 -5.89
C LYS A 42 23.15 -8.40 -5.43
N LEU A 43 22.07 -7.99 -6.13
CA LEU A 43 20.72 -8.43 -5.80
C LEU A 43 20.53 -9.93 -6.02
N SER A 44 21.08 -10.50 -7.11
CA SER A 44 21.07 -11.94 -7.36
C SER A 44 21.88 -12.72 -6.30
N LEU A 45 22.99 -12.15 -5.86
CA LEU A 45 23.77 -12.72 -4.75
C LEU A 45 22.97 -12.70 -3.44
N LEU A 46 22.29 -11.60 -3.12
CA LEU A 46 21.44 -11.51 -1.93
C LEU A 46 20.29 -12.51 -1.99
N GLU A 47 19.60 -12.64 -3.15
CA GLU A 47 18.53 -13.62 -3.35
C GLU A 47 19.04 -15.04 -3.13
N THR A 48 20.15 -15.43 -3.79
CA THR A 48 20.69 -16.78 -3.70
C THR A 48 21.19 -17.10 -2.30
N ALA A 49 21.94 -16.18 -1.67
CA ALA A 49 22.54 -16.38 -0.36
C ALA A 49 21.50 -16.43 0.77
N SER A 50 20.38 -15.71 0.64
CA SER A 50 19.31 -15.68 1.65
C SER A 50 18.29 -16.81 1.47
N SER A 51 18.37 -17.57 0.38
CA SER A 51 17.43 -18.66 0.09
C SER A 51 17.41 -19.72 1.19
N GLY A 52 16.23 -20.00 1.74
CA GLY A 52 16.03 -20.97 2.82
C GLY A 52 16.57 -20.55 4.19
N VAL A 53 17.18 -19.36 4.31
CA VAL A 53 17.77 -18.86 5.57
C VAL A 53 17.05 -17.59 6.04
N TYR A 54 16.88 -16.61 5.15
CA TYR A 54 16.22 -15.33 5.43
C TYR A 54 15.09 -15.07 4.43
N PRO A 55 13.88 -15.63 4.67
CA PRO A 55 12.79 -15.60 3.68
C PRO A 55 12.38 -14.18 3.26
N GLN A 56 12.35 -13.21 4.19
CA GLN A 56 11.98 -11.82 3.88
C GLN A 56 13.02 -11.14 2.99
N LEU A 57 14.32 -11.31 3.28
CA LEU A 57 15.38 -10.77 2.43
C LEU A 57 15.36 -11.42 1.04
N ASN A 58 15.17 -12.74 0.97
CA ASN A 58 15.04 -13.46 -0.30
C ASN A 58 13.89 -12.93 -1.15
N ALA A 59 12.69 -12.81 -0.54
CA ALA A 59 11.51 -12.27 -1.21
C ALA A 59 11.73 -10.83 -1.70
N SER A 60 12.30 -9.97 -0.85
CA SER A 60 12.56 -8.58 -1.19
C SER A 60 13.59 -8.44 -2.31
N ALA A 61 14.69 -9.19 -2.27
CA ALA A 61 15.72 -9.19 -3.32
C ALA A 61 15.14 -9.68 -4.66
N SER A 62 14.36 -10.76 -4.65
CA SER A 62 13.69 -11.30 -5.83
C SER A 62 12.71 -10.30 -6.45
N LEU A 63 11.90 -9.61 -5.63
CA LEU A 63 10.96 -8.58 -6.10
C LEU A 63 11.69 -7.36 -6.66
N LYS A 64 12.79 -6.93 -6.03
CA LYS A 64 13.60 -5.80 -6.53
C LYS A 64 14.26 -6.13 -7.86
N LEU A 65 14.76 -7.37 -8.03
CA LEU A 65 15.26 -7.89 -9.31
C LEU A 65 14.16 -7.88 -10.38
N LEU A 66 12.97 -8.40 -10.05
CA LEU A 66 11.82 -8.40 -10.96
C LEU A 66 11.51 -6.96 -11.42
N ARG A 67 11.44 -6.02 -10.49
CA ARG A 67 11.16 -4.62 -10.78
C ARG A 67 12.19 -4.01 -11.76
N ILE A 68 13.48 -4.20 -11.50
CA ILE A 68 14.55 -3.65 -12.36
C ILE A 68 14.48 -4.26 -13.76
N ASN A 69 14.21 -5.56 -13.85
CA ASN A 69 14.06 -6.26 -15.13
C ASN A 69 12.83 -5.77 -15.93
N LEU A 70 11.76 -5.34 -15.26
CA LEU A 70 10.60 -4.72 -15.91
C LEU A 70 10.94 -3.33 -16.45
N ASP A 71 11.69 -2.51 -15.70
CA ASP A 71 12.14 -1.17 -16.10
C ASP A 71 13.05 -1.22 -17.35
N SER A 72 13.89 -2.26 -17.48
CA SER A 72 14.88 -2.37 -18.56
C SER A 72 14.28 -2.68 -19.94
N LYS A 73 13.01 -3.09 -20.01
CA LYS A 73 12.33 -3.39 -21.28
C LYS A 73 11.91 -2.09 -21.95
N THR A 74 12.54 -1.77 -23.08
CA THR A 74 12.17 -0.61 -23.89
C THR A 74 10.79 -0.79 -24.52
N THR A 75 10.04 0.31 -24.64
CA THR A 75 8.69 0.34 -25.26
C THR A 75 8.66 -0.21 -26.67
N ALA A 76 9.74 0.00 -27.44
CA ALA A 76 9.85 -0.44 -28.83
C ALA A 76 9.74 -1.97 -29.03
N ASN A 77 10.07 -2.77 -28.03
CA ASN A 77 10.06 -4.24 -28.10
C ASN A 77 8.95 -4.90 -27.25
N PHE A 78 8.03 -4.09 -26.70
CA PHE A 78 6.96 -4.62 -25.89
C PHE A 78 5.91 -5.33 -26.75
N LYS A 79 5.73 -6.62 -26.50
CA LYS A 79 4.61 -7.41 -27.05
C LYS A 79 3.75 -7.85 -25.87
N PRO A 80 2.45 -7.45 -25.81
CA PRO A 80 1.54 -7.96 -24.79
C PRO A 80 1.51 -9.48 -24.83
N THR A 81 1.72 -10.13 -23.71
CA THR A 81 1.68 -11.60 -23.65
C THR A 81 0.27 -12.12 -23.43
N TYR A 82 -0.62 -11.27 -22.96
CA TYR A 82 -2.01 -11.60 -22.56
C TYR A 82 -2.12 -12.79 -21.58
N ALA A 83 -1.02 -13.32 -21.09
CA ALA A 83 -1.00 -14.44 -20.16
C ALA A 83 -1.63 -14.14 -18.80
N LEU A 84 -1.71 -12.84 -18.45
CA LEU A 84 -2.32 -12.35 -17.22
C LEU A 84 -3.70 -11.72 -17.47
N LYS A 85 -4.18 -11.75 -18.72
CA LYS A 85 -5.48 -11.19 -19.09
C LYS A 85 -6.59 -12.20 -18.78
N ILE A 86 -7.54 -11.75 -17.96
CA ILE A 86 -8.76 -12.50 -17.61
C ILE A 86 -9.90 -11.97 -18.47
N GLN A 87 -10.69 -12.85 -19.06
CA GLN A 87 -11.80 -12.46 -19.92
C GLN A 87 -12.90 -11.76 -19.10
N ARG A 88 -13.43 -10.68 -19.63
CA ARG A 88 -14.50 -9.91 -18.97
C ARG A 88 -15.76 -10.76 -18.78
N THR A 89 -16.00 -11.73 -19.69
CA THR A 89 -17.12 -12.67 -19.65
C THR A 89 -17.11 -13.62 -18.46
N ASP A 90 -15.91 -13.87 -17.88
CA ASP A 90 -15.74 -14.79 -16.75
C ASP A 90 -15.98 -14.08 -15.40
N LEU A 91 -16.31 -12.77 -15.45
CA LEU A 91 -16.50 -11.92 -14.29
C LEU A 91 -17.96 -11.48 -14.18
N SER A 92 -18.53 -11.63 -12.98
CA SER A 92 -19.84 -11.10 -12.60
C SER A 92 -19.67 -10.08 -11.48
N PHE A 93 -20.29 -8.91 -11.58
CA PHE A 93 -20.19 -7.85 -10.57
C PHE A 93 -21.52 -7.66 -9.83
N SER A 94 -21.42 -7.46 -8.52
CA SER A 94 -22.56 -7.15 -7.66
C SER A 94 -22.88 -5.64 -7.62
N ASN A 95 -21.89 -4.80 -7.90
CA ASN A 95 -22.05 -3.35 -8.02
C ASN A 95 -21.16 -2.82 -9.16
N ASN A 96 -21.58 -1.72 -9.76
CA ASN A 96 -20.82 -1.00 -10.80
C ASN A 96 -20.23 0.28 -10.22
N ASP A 97 -19.42 0.17 -9.15
CA ASP A 97 -18.67 1.32 -8.66
C ASP A 97 -17.65 1.75 -9.73
N LEU A 98 -17.51 3.06 -9.92
CA LEU A 98 -16.62 3.64 -10.93
C LEU A 98 -15.15 3.29 -10.68
N ARG A 99 -14.75 3.19 -9.42
CA ARG A 99 -13.35 2.97 -9.06
C ARG A 99 -13.05 1.53 -8.64
N ARG A 100 -13.96 0.89 -7.92
CA ARG A 100 -13.77 -0.46 -7.36
C ARG A 100 -15.08 -1.24 -7.39
N SER A 101 -15.02 -2.44 -7.95
CA SER A 101 -16.18 -3.33 -8.02
C SER A 101 -15.90 -4.63 -7.27
N HIS A 102 -16.92 -5.12 -6.56
CA HIS A 102 -16.92 -6.46 -5.99
C HIS A 102 -17.68 -7.40 -6.92
N GLY A 103 -17.21 -8.64 -7.00
CA GLY A 103 -17.84 -9.62 -7.86
C GLY A 103 -17.31 -11.02 -7.67
N SER A 104 -17.58 -11.86 -8.63
CA SER A 104 -17.08 -13.23 -8.68
C SER A 104 -16.39 -13.52 -10.01
N PHE A 105 -15.34 -14.32 -9.93
CA PHE A 105 -14.63 -14.87 -11.07
C PHE A 105 -14.94 -16.36 -11.20
N LYS A 106 -15.43 -16.76 -12.35
CA LYS A 106 -15.67 -18.16 -12.67
C LYS A 106 -14.48 -18.72 -13.42
N ASN A 107 -13.67 -19.55 -12.74
CA ASN A 107 -12.56 -20.24 -13.38
C ASN A 107 -13.10 -21.45 -14.14
N LEU A 108 -13.12 -21.38 -15.46
CA LEU A 108 -13.61 -22.45 -16.32
C LEU A 108 -12.76 -23.72 -16.27
N ALA A 109 -11.48 -23.61 -15.96
CA ALA A 109 -10.57 -24.75 -15.88
C ALA A 109 -10.76 -25.58 -14.59
N THR A 110 -11.09 -24.94 -13.48
CA THR A 110 -11.29 -25.59 -12.16
C THR A 110 -12.75 -25.70 -11.75
N THR A 111 -13.67 -25.14 -12.54
CA THR A 111 -15.12 -25.03 -12.19
C THR A 111 -15.41 -24.36 -10.85
N THR A 112 -14.45 -23.60 -10.33
CA THR A 112 -14.58 -22.88 -9.05
C THR A 112 -15.01 -21.43 -9.28
N THR A 113 -15.76 -20.90 -8.32
CA THR A 113 -16.11 -19.49 -8.28
C THR A 113 -15.38 -18.84 -7.10
N GLU A 114 -14.64 -17.78 -7.37
CA GLU A 114 -13.87 -17.06 -6.37
C GLU A 114 -14.39 -15.63 -6.24
N ASN A 115 -14.45 -15.11 -5.02
CA ASN A 115 -14.75 -13.70 -4.79
C ASN A 115 -13.58 -12.84 -5.29
N VAL A 116 -13.91 -11.73 -5.95
CA VAL A 116 -12.92 -10.80 -6.48
C VAL A 116 -13.25 -9.35 -6.17
N VAL A 117 -12.18 -8.57 -6.03
CA VAL A 117 -12.23 -7.11 -6.05
C VAL A 117 -11.50 -6.66 -7.30
N VAL A 118 -12.10 -5.72 -8.03
CA VAL A 118 -11.51 -5.15 -9.24
C VAL A 118 -11.31 -3.66 -9.05
N GLU A 119 -10.09 -3.18 -9.26
CA GLU A 119 -9.76 -1.76 -9.32
C GLU A 119 -9.71 -1.32 -10.78
N TRP A 120 -10.52 -0.31 -11.11
CA TRP A 120 -10.68 0.16 -12.48
C TRP A 120 -9.76 1.35 -12.76
N VAL A 121 -9.11 1.30 -13.92
CA VAL A 121 -8.21 2.34 -14.45
C VAL A 121 -8.70 2.73 -15.83
N GLU A 122 -9.20 3.96 -15.97
CA GLU A 122 -9.66 4.48 -17.27
C GLU A 122 -8.50 4.73 -18.23
N TYR A 123 -8.73 4.47 -19.51
CA TYR A 123 -7.81 4.80 -20.59
C TYR A 123 -8.50 5.58 -21.72
N ASP A 124 -7.70 6.30 -22.50
CA ASP A 124 -8.19 7.00 -23.68
C ASP A 124 -8.24 6.04 -24.87
N LYS A 125 -9.35 6.04 -25.61
CA LYS A 125 -9.56 5.17 -26.77
C LYS A 125 -8.83 5.65 -28.02
N GLU A 126 -8.59 6.94 -28.12
CA GLU A 126 -8.19 7.58 -29.37
C GLU A 126 -6.70 7.46 -29.68
N ASP A 127 -5.85 7.22 -28.68
CA ASP A 127 -4.41 7.12 -28.88
C ASP A 127 -3.92 5.68 -28.68
N PHE A 128 -3.52 5.04 -29.80
CA PHE A 128 -3.03 3.68 -29.81
C PHE A 128 -1.70 3.52 -29.04
N ASP A 129 -0.78 4.47 -29.18
CA ASP A 129 0.53 4.39 -28.52
C ASP A 129 0.37 4.56 -27.00
N THR A 130 -0.48 5.48 -26.57
CA THR A 130 -0.86 5.65 -25.17
C THR A 130 -1.53 4.39 -24.62
N ARG A 131 -2.39 3.76 -25.41
CA ARG A 131 -3.05 2.50 -25.02
C ARG A 131 -2.05 1.36 -24.85
N LEU A 132 -1.09 1.20 -25.75
CA LEU A 132 -0.05 0.16 -25.66
C LEU A 132 0.83 0.36 -24.41
N ASN A 133 1.23 1.60 -24.15
CA ASN A 133 1.96 1.96 -22.94
C ASN A 133 1.13 1.69 -21.68
N HIS A 134 -0.17 1.91 -21.73
CA HIS A 134 -1.07 1.63 -20.62
C HIS A 134 -1.16 0.12 -20.32
N VAL A 135 -1.34 -0.72 -21.37
CA VAL A 135 -1.34 -2.19 -21.23
C VAL A 135 -0.03 -2.67 -20.61
N ARG A 136 1.11 -2.14 -21.08
CA ARG A 136 2.41 -2.47 -20.52
C ARG A 136 2.49 -2.16 -19.03
N ARG A 137 2.08 -0.95 -18.63
CA ARG A 137 2.08 -0.55 -17.21
C ARG A 137 1.18 -1.45 -16.36
N VAL A 138 0.01 -1.80 -16.87
CA VAL A 138 -0.93 -2.72 -16.19
C VAL A 138 -0.31 -4.11 -16.06
N GLU A 139 0.30 -4.66 -17.12
CA GLU A 139 0.96 -5.98 -17.05
C GLU A 139 2.15 -5.97 -16.09
N ASP A 140 2.98 -4.94 -16.10
CA ASP A 140 4.14 -4.82 -15.21
C ASP A 140 3.69 -4.66 -13.74
N LEU A 141 2.64 -3.88 -13.50
CA LEU A 141 2.03 -3.72 -12.18
C LEU A 141 1.45 -5.05 -11.67
N VAL A 142 0.71 -5.77 -12.50
CA VAL A 142 0.16 -7.10 -12.16
C VAL A 142 1.28 -8.08 -11.80
N ARG A 143 2.38 -8.11 -12.58
CA ARG A 143 3.53 -8.97 -12.28
C ARG A 143 4.17 -8.63 -10.94
N MET A 144 4.32 -7.34 -10.65
CA MET A 144 4.87 -6.86 -9.37
C MET A 144 3.97 -7.27 -8.20
N ILE A 145 2.67 -6.94 -8.24
CA ILE A 145 1.75 -7.21 -7.14
C ILE A 145 1.57 -8.72 -6.94
N LYS A 146 1.45 -9.50 -8.03
CA LYS A 146 1.35 -10.97 -7.95
C LYS A 146 2.61 -11.59 -7.35
N GLY A 147 3.78 -11.06 -7.69
CA GLY A 147 5.03 -11.46 -7.05
C GLY A 147 5.10 -11.09 -5.57
N ALA A 148 4.55 -9.94 -5.21
CA ALA A 148 4.58 -9.38 -3.87
C ALA A 148 3.61 -10.08 -2.91
N SER A 149 2.35 -10.25 -3.30
CA SER A 149 1.28 -10.76 -2.42
C SER A 149 1.59 -12.16 -1.88
N PHE A 150 2.21 -13.01 -2.67
CA PHE A 150 2.53 -14.37 -2.27
C PHE A 150 3.83 -14.49 -1.46
N ARG A 151 4.79 -13.59 -1.66
CA ARG A 151 6.15 -13.71 -1.12
C ARG A 151 6.47 -12.75 0.02
N HIS A 152 5.74 -11.66 0.13
CA HIS A 152 6.07 -10.57 1.04
C HIS A 152 4.87 -10.12 1.87
N PRO A 153 4.56 -10.83 2.97
CA PRO A 153 3.36 -10.58 3.79
C PRO A 153 3.30 -9.14 4.35
N ASP A 154 4.46 -8.52 4.62
CA ASP A 154 4.55 -7.15 5.14
C ASP A 154 3.97 -6.09 4.18
N LEU A 155 3.75 -6.41 2.89
CA LEU A 155 3.13 -5.47 1.95
C LEU A 155 1.62 -5.36 2.11
N HIS A 156 0.99 -6.31 2.80
CA HIS A 156 -0.44 -6.33 3.05
C HIS A 156 -1.30 -6.11 1.78
N THR A 157 -0.88 -6.70 0.66
CA THR A 157 -1.61 -6.66 -0.61
C THR A 157 -2.49 -7.90 -0.76
N LEU A 158 -3.63 -7.74 -1.45
CA LEU A 158 -4.42 -8.89 -1.88
C LEU A 158 -3.69 -9.65 -3.00
N ASP A 159 -3.98 -10.96 -3.13
CA ASP A 159 -3.47 -11.77 -4.23
C ASP A 159 -3.96 -11.24 -5.57
N CYS A 160 -3.04 -10.75 -6.39
CA CYS A 160 -3.34 -10.27 -7.72
C CYS A 160 -3.45 -11.44 -8.69
N MET A 161 -4.64 -11.65 -9.25
CA MET A 161 -4.92 -12.73 -10.19
C MET A 161 -4.48 -12.38 -11.61
N GLY A 162 -4.67 -11.10 -12.00
CA GLY A 162 -4.41 -10.63 -13.34
C GLY A 162 -5.10 -9.29 -13.62
N TYR A 163 -5.38 -9.03 -14.88
CA TYR A 163 -6.15 -7.86 -15.29
C TYR A 163 -7.23 -8.22 -16.32
N THR A 164 -8.25 -7.39 -16.41
CA THR A 164 -9.29 -7.49 -17.44
C THR A 164 -9.37 -6.19 -18.22
N ASP A 165 -9.90 -6.27 -19.44
CA ASP A 165 -10.11 -5.13 -20.34
C ASP A 165 -11.62 -4.98 -20.59
N ASP A 166 -12.21 -3.92 -20.05
CA ASP A 166 -13.60 -3.55 -20.30
C ASP A 166 -13.64 -2.49 -21.41
N THR A 167 -13.64 -2.98 -22.64
CA THR A 167 -13.64 -2.13 -23.84
C THR A 167 -14.90 -1.28 -23.99
N THR A 168 -16.01 -1.67 -23.35
CA THR A 168 -17.28 -0.93 -23.40
C THR A 168 -17.19 0.40 -22.66
N THR A 169 -16.51 0.41 -21.52
CA THR A 169 -16.32 1.58 -20.66
C THR A 169 -14.92 2.17 -20.73
N SER A 170 -14.03 1.64 -21.58
CA SER A 170 -12.65 2.10 -21.78
C SER A 170 -11.83 2.09 -20.49
N ARG A 171 -11.79 0.97 -19.82
CA ARG A 171 -11.03 0.81 -18.57
C ARG A 171 -10.40 -0.57 -18.46
N TYR A 172 -9.22 -0.62 -17.84
CA TYR A 172 -8.62 -1.86 -17.37
C TYR A 172 -9.00 -2.09 -15.91
N GLY A 173 -9.23 -3.35 -15.53
CA GLY A 173 -9.45 -3.74 -14.15
C GLY A 173 -8.29 -4.59 -13.63
N LEU A 174 -7.66 -4.17 -12.52
CA LEU A 174 -6.74 -5.01 -11.74
C LEU A 174 -7.58 -5.94 -10.88
N LEU A 175 -7.43 -7.26 -11.04
CA LEU A 175 -8.20 -8.26 -10.32
C LEU A 175 -7.43 -8.80 -9.13
N TYR A 176 -8.09 -8.75 -7.98
CA TYR A 176 -7.58 -9.31 -6.73
C TYR A 176 -8.54 -10.38 -6.20
N LYS A 177 -7.97 -11.47 -5.68
CA LYS A 177 -8.74 -12.47 -4.94
C LYS A 177 -9.19 -11.87 -3.62
N ALA A 178 -10.49 -11.88 -3.38
CA ALA A 178 -11.09 -11.35 -2.16
C ALA A 178 -11.36 -12.47 -1.16
N PRO A 179 -10.98 -12.30 0.12
CA PRO A 179 -11.33 -13.27 1.17
C PRO A 179 -12.85 -13.46 1.32
N GLU A 180 -13.61 -12.36 1.16
CA GLU A 180 -15.07 -12.32 1.30
C GLU A 180 -15.72 -11.52 0.18
N ALA A 181 -17.03 -11.69 0.00
CA ALA A 181 -17.80 -11.02 -1.07
C ALA A 181 -17.96 -9.50 -0.88
N SER A 182 -17.76 -9.00 0.34
CA SER A 182 -17.87 -7.58 0.68
C SER A 182 -16.65 -7.11 1.45
N SER A 183 -16.36 -5.82 1.35
CA SER A 183 -15.30 -5.19 2.13
C SER A 183 -15.72 -3.77 2.55
N SER A 184 -15.06 -3.25 3.57
CA SER A 184 -15.17 -1.87 4.00
C SER A 184 -13.79 -1.21 3.95
N ASN A 185 -13.71 0.05 3.55
CA ASN A 185 -12.46 0.79 3.65
C ASN A 185 -12.38 1.59 4.95
N LEU A 186 -11.17 2.01 5.35
CA LEU A 186 -10.95 2.73 6.60
C LEU A 186 -11.78 4.02 6.68
N ASN A 187 -11.92 4.75 5.57
CA ASN A 187 -12.72 5.98 5.53
C ASN A 187 -14.19 5.70 5.88
N THR A 188 -14.78 4.66 5.28
CA THR A 188 -16.18 4.27 5.57
C THR A 188 -16.35 3.75 7.00
N LEU A 189 -15.36 3.03 7.54
CA LEU A 189 -15.40 2.56 8.93
C LEU A 189 -15.36 3.72 9.93
N ILE A 190 -14.50 4.71 9.71
CA ILE A 190 -14.42 5.91 10.58
C ILE A 190 -15.72 6.72 10.51
N LEU A 191 -16.38 6.77 9.36
CA LEU A 191 -17.65 7.49 9.17
C LEU A 191 -18.87 6.71 9.68
N SER A 192 -18.74 5.41 9.88
CA SER A 192 -19.86 4.56 10.29
C SER A 192 -20.27 4.84 11.74
N ASN A 193 -21.56 5.02 11.96
CA ASN A 193 -22.14 5.11 13.32
C ASN A 193 -22.26 3.73 13.98
N GLU A 194 -22.24 2.65 13.20
CA GLU A 194 -22.36 1.28 13.68
C GLU A 194 -21.02 0.71 14.15
N PHE A 195 -19.93 1.17 13.53
CA PHE A 195 -18.58 0.74 13.89
C PHE A 195 -18.02 1.65 15.01
N ARG A 196 -17.93 1.10 16.20
CA ARG A 196 -17.38 1.84 17.36
C ARG A 196 -15.90 2.17 17.15
N THR A 197 -15.47 3.29 17.72
CA THR A 197 -14.04 3.63 17.77
C THR A 197 -13.26 2.47 18.40
N PRO A 198 -12.29 1.86 17.70
CA PRO A 198 -11.49 0.77 18.24
C PRO A 198 -10.64 1.22 19.44
N ASP A 199 -10.25 0.26 20.25
CA ASP A 199 -9.32 0.51 21.34
C ASP A 199 -8.01 1.09 20.86
N LEU A 200 -7.32 1.80 21.74
CA LEU A 200 -6.09 2.50 21.38
C LEU A 200 -5.00 1.52 20.90
N GLY A 201 -4.91 0.34 21.53
CA GLY A 201 -4.00 -0.72 21.12
C GLY A 201 -4.25 -1.21 19.68
N ASP A 202 -5.52 -1.39 19.30
CA ASP A 202 -5.90 -1.80 17.94
C ASP A 202 -5.55 -0.73 16.92
N ARG A 203 -5.79 0.54 17.25
CA ARG A 203 -5.39 1.68 16.39
C ARG A 203 -3.89 1.78 16.22
N PHE A 204 -3.10 1.51 17.26
CA PHE A 204 -1.64 1.48 17.17
C PHE A 204 -1.14 0.29 16.36
N ARG A 205 -1.76 -0.88 16.49
CA ARG A 205 -1.45 -2.04 15.64
C ARG A 205 -1.72 -1.76 14.18
N LEU A 206 -2.89 -1.19 13.86
CA LEU A 206 -3.23 -0.78 12.50
C LEU A 206 -2.21 0.24 11.95
N ALA A 207 -1.90 1.29 12.71
CA ALA A 207 -0.92 2.30 12.33
C ALA A 207 0.47 1.69 12.04
N HIS A 208 0.94 0.80 12.92
CA HIS A 208 2.20 0.09 12.74
C HIS A 208 2.20 -0.78 11.48
N THR A 209 1.15 -1.58 11.26
CA THR A 209 1.02 -2.45 10.08
C THR A 209 1.09 -1.65 8.78
N LEU A 210 0.39 -0.51 8.72
CA LEU A 210 0.41 0.36 7.54
C LEU A 210 1.77 1.03 7.31
N ALA A 211 2.46 1.43 8.38
CA ALA A 211 3.80 1.98 8.29
C ALA A 211 4.80 0.92 7.79
N VAL A 212 4.71 -0.31 8.26
CA VAL A 212 5.51 -1.45 7.77
C VAL A 212 5.23 -1.71 6.29
N ALA A 213 3.96 -1.71 5.87
CA ALA A 213 3.60 -1.93 4.47
C ALA A 213 4.21 -0.88 3.54
N LEU A 214 4.12 0.40 3.91
CA LEU A 214 4.73 1.47 3.10
C LEU A 214 6.26 1.39 3.10
N TRP A 215 6.88 1.11 4.24
CA TRP A 215 8.35 0.97 4.33
C TRP A 215 8.85 -0.19 3.46
N SER A 216 8.17 -1.33 3.49
CA SER A 216 8.47 -2.48 2.64
C SER A 216 8.34 -2.14 1.15
N LEU A 217 7.31 -1.38 0.76
CA LEU A 217 7.13 -0.92 -0.61
C LEU A 217 8.29 0.00 -1.05
N HIS A 218 8.67 0.95 -0.19
CA HIS A 218 9.80 1.86 -0.45
C HIS A 218 11.15 1.15 -0.55
N SER A 219 11.35 0.02 0.16
CA SER A 219 12.57 -0.77 0.07
C SER A 219 12.75 -1.43 -1.30
N LEU A 220 11.65 -1.67 -2.01
CA LEU A 220 11.60 -2.16 -3.38
C LEU A 220 11.76 -1.04 -4.41
N ASP A 221 12.00 0.21 -4.00
CA ASP A 221 11.97 1.42 -4.81
C ASP A 221 10.66 1.56 -5.58
N TRP A 222 9.55 1.33 -4.92
CA TRP A 222 8.21 1.47 -5.47
C TRP A 222 7.42 2.54 -4.72
N LEU A 223 6.74 3.43 -5.46
CA LEU A 223 5.89 4.50 -4.93
C LEU A 223 4.43 4.11 -5.04
N HIS A 224 3.70 4.24 -3.94
CA HIS A 224 2.26 3.94 -3.91
C HIS A 224 1.43 5.02 -4.60
N LYS A 225 1.68 6.28 -4.29
CA LYS A 225 1.07 7.50 -4.87
C LYS A 225 -0.41 7.73 -4.58
N SER A 226 -1.09 6.80 -3.94
CA SER A 226 -2.51 6.88 -3.58
C SER A 226 -2.78 6.38 -2.16
N PHE A 227 -1.81 6.55 -1.25
CA PHE A 227 -1.94 6.12 0.14
C PHE A 227 -3.00 6.98 0.83
N SER A 228 -4.14 6.38 1.20
CA SER A 228 -5.29 7.08 1.80
C SER A 228 -6.21 6.11 2.52
N SER A 229 -7.02 6.59 3.45
CA SER A 229 -8.01 5.77 4.17
C SER A 229 -9.02 5.07 3.25
N SER A 230 -9.29 5.61 2.06
CA SER A 230 -10.15 4.95 1.05
C SER A 230 -9.50 3.74 0.37
N ASN A 231 -8.17 3.62 0.44
CA ASN A 231 -7.41 2.52 -0.16
C ASN A 231 -6.92 1.49 0.85
N ILE A 232 -7.27 1.63 2.11
CA ILE A 232 -7.05 0.64 3.16
C ILE A 232 -8.36 -0.11 3.38
N VAL A 233 -8.36 -1.41 3.08
CA VAL A 233 -9.58 -2.22 2.98
C VAL A 233 -9.53 -3.36 3.99
N PHE A 234 -10.69 -3.69 4.54
CA PHE A 234 -10.90 -4.74 5.52
C PHE A 234 -12.03 -5.65 5.06
N PHE A 235 -11.91 -6.93 5.34
CA PHE A 235 -12.95 -7.92 5.10
C PHE A 235 -13.56 -8.38 6.42
N PRO A 236 -14.82 -8.86 6.42
CA PRO A 236 -15.40 -9.49 7.59
C PRO A 236 -14.56 -10.68 8.08
N SER A 237 -14.46 -10.86 9.40
CA SER A 237 -13.79 -12.03 9.96
C SER A 237 -14.68 -13.27 9.82
N ALA A 238 -14.11 -14.37 9.31
CA ALA A 238 -14.80 -15.66 9.24
C ALA A 238 -15.26 -16.19 10.62
N PHE A 239 -14.62 -15.74 11.71
CA PHE A 239 -15.01 -16.10 13.09
C PHE A 239 -16.32 -15.45 13.55
N SER A 240 -16.75 -14.34 12.96
CA SER A 240 -18.05 -13.73 13.26
C SER A 240 -19.25 -14.56 12.75
N ALA A 241 -19.04 -15.43 11.79
CA ALA A 241 -20.11 -16.24 11.20
C ALA A 241 -20.56 -17.43 12.07
N SER A 242 -19.77 -17.81 13.09
CA SER A 242 -20.07 -18.96 13.98
C SER A 242 -20.86 -18.60 15.26
N ALA A 243 -21.08 -17.31 15.53
CA ALA A 243 -21.91 -16.88 16.65
C ALA A 243 -23.38 -17.12 16.32
N THR A 244 -23.96 -18.09 17.00
CA THR A 244 -25.37 -18.46 17.00
C THR A 244 -26.31 -17.28 16.77
N ARG A 245 -27.01 -17.30 15.61
CA ARG A 245 -28.33 -16.65 15.34
C ARG A 245 -28.66 -15.31 16.02
N ALA A 246 -27.71 -14.43 16.21
CA ALA A 246 -27.93 -13.05 16.64
C ALA A 246 -27.83 -12.15 15.41
N THR A 247 -28.98 -11.69 14.90
CA THR A 247 -29.22 -10.68 13.88
C THR A 247 -28.15 -10.54 12.77
N ALA A 248 -28.56 -10.60 11.52
CA ALA A 248 -27.72 -10.49 10.32
C ALA A 248 -26.73 -9.28 10.31
N ALA A 249 -26.93 -8.29 11.16
CA ALA A 249 -26.05 -7.15 11.37
C ALA A 249 -24.75 -7.47 12.16
N ALA A 250 -24.75 -8.50 13.02
CA ALA A 250 -23.56 -8.86 13.80
C ALA A 250 -22.52 -9.68 13.00
N ALA A 251 -22.90 -10.22 11.84
CA ALA A 251 -22.05 -11.09 11.01
C ALA A 251 -21.08 -10.33 10.09
N SER A 252 -21.05 -9.00 10.10
CA SER A 252 -20.30 -8.19 9.11
C SER A 252 -19.33 -7.17 9.71
N ILE A 253 -18.90 -7.33 10.97
CA ILE A 253 -17.92 -6.41 11.56
C ILE A 253 -16.54 -6.70 10.94
N PRO A 254 -15.94 -5.73 10.23
CA PRO A 254 -14.62 -5.91 9.65
C PRO A 254 -13.54 -6.07 10.73
N ASP A 255 -12.60 -6.97 10.47
CA ASP A 255 -11.43 -7.14 11.32
C ASP A 255 -10.36 -6.10 10.94
N ILE A 256 -10.19 -5.07 11.78
CA ILE A 256 -9.20 -4.03 11.56
C ILE A 256 -7.75 -4.47 11.82
N SER A 257 -7.53 -5.66 12.37
CA SER A 257 -6.20 -6.21 12.57
C SER A 257 -5.55 -6.71 11.28
N SER A 258 -6.36 -6.92 10.23
CA SER A 258 -5.95 -7.48 8.94
C SER A 258 -6.24 -6.50 7.79
N PRO A 259 -5.56 -5.33 7.74
CA PRO A 259 -5.72 -4.37 6.65
C PRO A 259 -5.11 -4.90 5.36
N TYR A 260 -5.75 -4.57 4.23
CA TYR A 260 -5.20 -4.74 2.90
C TYR A 260 -5.03 -3.40 2.21
N LEU A 261 -3.85 -3.19 1.61
CA LEU A 261 -3.54 -1.99 0.84
C LEU A 261 -3.94 -2.21 -0.62
N LEU A 262 -4.76 -1.31 -1.14
CA LEU A 262 -5.20 -1.21 -2.53
C LEU A 262 -4.91 0.20 -3.07
N GLY A 263 -5.28 0.50 -4.32
CA GLY A 263 -5.01 1.79 -4.95
C GLY A 263 -3.68 1.81 -5.70
N PHE A 264 -3.28 0.67 -6.24
CA PHE A 264 -2.05 0.52 -7.01
C PHE A 264 -2.15 1.03 -8.45
N ASP A 265 -3.34 1.46 -8.90
CA ASP A 265 -3.62 1.95 -10.24
C ASP A 265 -2.68 3.07 -10.72
N VAL A 266 -2.23 3.92 -9.80
CA VAL A 266 -1.30 5.02 -10.07
C VAL A 266 0.12 4.79 -9.55
N SER A 267 0.38 3.63 -8.94
CA SER A 267 1.69 3.28 -8.38
C SER A 267 2.74 3.09 -9.49
N ARG A 268 3.99 3.30 -9.14
CA ARG A 268 5.10 3.16 -10.10
C ARG A 268 6.44 2.95 -9.41
N PRO A 269 7.46 2.49 -10.17
CA PRO A 269 8.84 2.52 -9.71
C PRO A 269 9.30 3.94 -9.32
N ASP A 270 10.17 4.03 -8.33
CA ASP A 270 10.88 5.26 -7.97
C ASP A 270 12.07 5.44 -8.90
N GLY A 271 11.81 6.01 -10.08
CA GLY A 271 12.79 6.24 -11.15
C GLY A 271 12.93 7.72 -11.47
N LEU A 272 14.14 8.15 -11.80
CA LEU A 272 14.44 9.52 -12.21
C LEU A 272 13.66 9.88 -13.48
N GLY A 273 12.86 10.92 -13.44
CA GLY A 273 12.41 11.66 -14.62
C GLY A 273 11.01 11.39 -15.15
N GLU A 274 10.27 10.39 -14.69
CA GLU A 274 8.87 10.25 -15.11
C GLU A 274 7.95 11.26 -14.41
N MET A 275 7.46 12.23 -15.19
CA MET A 275 6.34 13.07 -14.78
C MET A 275 5.13 12.17 -14.59
N SER A 276 4.65 12.09 -13.36
CA SER A 276 3.44 11.32 -13.06
C SER A 276 2.26 11.81 -13.88
N VAL A 277 1.55 10.91 -14.55
CA VAL A 277 0.25 11.24 -15.15
C VAL A 277 -0.64 11.81 -14.05
N ALA A 278 -1.33 12.91 -14.34
CA ALA A 278 -2.28 13.50 -13.39
C ALA A 278 -3.39 12.46 -13.15
N SER A 279 -3.56 12.06 -11.88
CA SER A 279 -4.69 11.23 -11.53
C SER A 279 -5.98 12.03 -11.74
N LYS A 280 -6.97 11.45 -12.41
CA LYS A 280 -8.34 12.00 -12.51
C LYS A 280 -9.13 11.81 -11.20
N ASN A 281 -8.44 11.80 -10.05
CA ASN A 281 -9.03 11.50 -8.76
C ASN A 281 -10.02 12.58 -8.31
N THR A 282 -11.01 12.17 -7.53
CA THR A 282 -11.97 13.07 -6.89
C THR A 282 -11.27 13.96 -5.84
N ALA A 283 -11.78 15.16 -5.60
CA ALA A 283 -11.27 16.10 -4.61
C ALA A 283 -11.07 15.48 -3.21
N ALA A 284 -11.85 14.47 -2.83
CA ALA A 284 -11.73 13.77 -1.56
C ALA A 284 -10.45 12.92 -1.45
N SER A 285 -9.99 12.32 -2.55
CA SER A 285 -8.73 11.54 -2.56
C SER A 285 -7.50 12.45 -2.62
N ASP A 286 -7.66 13.69 -3.07
CA ASP A 286 -6.55 14.65 -3.14
C ASP A 286 -6.15 15.21 -1.78
N LEU A 287 -7.02 15.11 -0.74
CA LEU A 287 -6.69 15.58 0.61
C LEU A 287 -5.50 14.85 1.25
N HIS A 288 -5.23 13.61 0.86
CA HIS A 288 -4.09 12.84 1.34
C HIS A 288 -2.81 13.08 0.53
N ARG A 289 -2.87 13.83 -0.56
CA ARG A 289 -1.71 14.08 -1.41
C ARG A 289 -0.93 15.30 -0.95
N HIS A 290 0.39 15.21 -1.08
CA HIS A 290 1.25 16.34 -0.74
C HIS A 290 0.93 17.55 -1.65
N PRO A 291 0.80 18.79 -1.11
CA PRO A 291 0.46 19.98 -1.90
C PRO A 291 1.33 20.16 -3.14
N SER A 292 2.64 19.97 -3.03
CA SER A 292 3.59 20.11 -4.15
C SER A 292 3.39 19.07 -5.27
N SER A 293 2.63 18.00 -5.02
CA SER A 293 2.26 17.02 -6.06
C SER A 293 0.98 17.40 -6.82
N LEU A 294 0.24 18.42 -6.35
CA LEU A 294 -1.04 18.84 -6.91
C LEU A 294 -0.90 20.07 -7.82
N ASN A 295 0.10 20.92 -7.59
CA ASN A 295 0.24 22.22 -8.23
C ASN A 295 0.62 22.09 -9.72
N GLY A 296 -0.29 22.40 -10.64
CA GLY A 296 -0.23 22.23 -12.09
C GLY A 296 1.12 22.54 -12.77
N MET A 297 1.50 23.82 -12.91
CA MET A 297 2.75 24.23 -13.59
C MET A 297 4.02 24.06 -12.75
N SER A 298 3.91 24.04 -11.41
CA SER A 298 5.03 23.89 -10.47
C SER A 298 5.10 22.50 -9.83
N ARG A 299 4.47 21.52 -10.46
CA ARG A 299 4.37 20.16 -9.95
C ARG A 299 5.74 19.50 -9.84
N LYS A 300 6.12 19.10 -8.63
CA LYS A 300 7.34 18.31 -8.41
C LYS A 300 7.14 16.84 -8.80
N PRO A 301 8.19 16.16 -9.27
CA PRO A 301 8.17 14.71 -9.42
C PRO A 301 7.76 14.04 -8.11
N TYR A 302 6.91 13.03 -8.21
CA TYR A 302 6.46 12.30 -7.02
C TYR A 302 7.62 11.47 -6.45
N CYS A 303 7.78 11.47 -5.13
CA CYS A 303 8.88 10.85 -4.40
C CYS A 303 8.39 10.18 -3.11
N LYS A 304 9.28 9.44 -2.43
CA LYS A 304 8.99 8.73 -1.18
C LYS A 304 8.45 9.66 -0.08
N SER A 305 8.95 10.90 0.00
CA SER A 305 8.48 11.89 0.99
C SER A 305 6.98 12.18 0.86
N PHE A 306 6.44 12.16 -0.35
CA PHE A 306 5.00 12.40 -0.57
C PHE A 306 4.13 11.21 -0.14
N ASP A 307 4.62 9.98 -0.27
CA ASP A 307 3.96 8.82 0.31
C ASP A 307 4.02 8.84 1.85
N ILE A 308 5.17 9.25 2.43
CA ILE A 308 5.32 9.40 3.89
C ILE A 308 4.36 10.47 4.43
N TYR A 309 4.21 11.59 3.72
CA TYR A 309 3.21 12.61 4.03
C TYR A 309 1.79 12.02 4.05
N SER A 310 1.44 11.25 3.02
CA SER A 310 0.13 10.59 2.91
C SER A 310 -0.09 9.59 4.05
N LEU A 311 0.93 8.82 4.43
CA LEU A 311 0.91 7.97 5.63
C LEU A 311 0.63 8.80 6.88
N GLY A 312 1.33 9.93 7.08
CA GLY A 312 1.11 10.82 8.22
C GLY A 312 -0.34 11.27 8.36
N LEU A 313 -1.01 11.58 7.24
CA LEU A 313 -2.42 11.94 7.24
C LEU A 313 -3.36 10.77 7.57
N VAL A 314 -3.06 9.56 7.09
CA VAL A 314 -3.81 8.36 7.49
C VAL A 314 -3.60 8.06 8.98
N LEU A 315 -2.37 8.19 9.49
CA LEU A 315 -2.10 8.05 10.93
C LEU A 315 -2.87 9.08 11.75
N LEU A 316 -3.00 10.32 11.25
CA LEU A 316 -3.81 11.37 11.89
C LEU A 316 -5.30 10.96 11.96
N GLU A 317 -5.86 10.42 10.87
CA GLU A 317 -7.24 9.92 10.86
C GLU A 317 -7.44 8.77 11.84
N ILE A 318 -6.50 7.81 11.90
CA ILE A 318 -6.52 6.69 12.86
C ILE A 318 -6.43 7.21 14.31
N GLY A 319 -5.52 8.14 14.57
CA GLY A 319 -5.32 8.70 15.92
C GLY A 319 -6.52 9.48 16.43
N LEU A 320 -7.15 10.29 15.59
CA LEU A 320 -8.36 11.06 15.94
C LEU A 320 -9.64 10.23 15.81
N TRP A 321 -9.63 9.14 15.05
CA TRP A 321 -10.77 8.38 14.56
C TRP A 321 -11.80 9.29 13.88
N LYS A 322 -11.29 10.16 12.99
CA LYS A 322 -12.07 11.12 12.21
C LYS A 322 -11.44 11.33 10.84
N VAL A 323 -12.26 11.36 9.80
CA VAL A 323 -11.81 11.60 8.43
C VAL A 323 -11.48 13.07 8.18
N LEU A 324 -10.47 13.33 7.37
CA LEU A 324 -10.00 14.69 7.05
C LEU A 324 -11.05 15.54 6.34
N GLN A 325 -11.96 14.93 5.59
CA GLN A 325 -13.04 15.61 4.87
C GLN A 325 -13.92 16.44 5.81
N LEU A 326 -14.09 16.04 7.08
CA LEU A 326 -14.87 16.77 8.07
C LEU A 326 -14.28 18.16 8.42
N TYR A 327 -13.01 18.34 8.17
CA TYR A 327 -12.27 19.56 8.49
C TYR A 327 -11.96 20.41 7.26
N HIS A 328 -12.14 19.86 6.06
CA HIS A 328 -11.86 20.57 4.82
C HIS A 328 -13.01 21.51 4.43
N LYS A 329 -12.65 22.73 4.00
CA LYS A 329 -13.59 23.71 3.44
C LYS A 329 -13.22 23.99 1.99
N ARG A 330 -14.23 24.20 1.14
CA ARG A 330 -14.05 24.41 -0.32
C ARG A 330 -13.08 25.51 -0.72
N HIS A 331 -12.92 26.52 0.13
CA HIS A 331 -12.03 27.66 -0.12
C HIS A 331 -10.60 27.45 0.38
N TYR A 332 -10.28 26.32 0.99
CA TYR A 332 -8.91 26.01 1.40
C TYR A 332 -8.10 25.51 0.20
N SER A 333 -6.92 26.12 -0.04
CA SER A 333 -5.90 25.48 -0.85
C SER A 333 -5.27 24.30 -0.08
N ALA A 334 -4.58 23.42 -0.78
CA ALA A 334 -3.92 22.28 -0.15
C ALA A 334 -2.88 22.72 0.91
N GLU A 335 -2.16 23.84 0.66
CA GLU A 335 -1.20 24.42 1.59
C GLU A 335 -1.90 24.98 2.84
N ILE A 336 -2.98 25.74 2.66
CA ILE A 336 -3.76 26.28 3.78
C ILE A 336 -4.33 25.13 4.62
N PHE A 337 -4.83 24.09 3.97
CA PHE A 337 -5.34 22.91 4.69
C PHE A 337 -4.24 22.23 5.49
N ARG A 338 -3.07 21.98 4.88
CA ARG A 338 -1.92 21.39 5.58
C ARG A 338 -1.48 22.25 6.76
N ASP A 339 -1.19 23.53 6.52
CA ASP A 339 -0.50 24.36 7.52
C ASP A 339 -1.44 24.81 8.65
N LYS A 340 -2.64 25.31 8.31
CA LYS A 340 -3.57 25.87 9.31
C LYS A 340 -4.47 24.82 9.95
N VAL A 341 -4.95 23.86 9.18
CA VAL A 341 -5.88 22.88 9.73
C VAL A 341 -5.13 21.68 10.30
N VAL A 342 -4.29 21.04 9.51
CA VAL A 342 -3.61 19.81 9.94
C VAL A 342 -2.54 20.11 10.98
N VAL A 343 -1.56 20.94 10.64
CA VAL A 343 -0.37 21.16 11.51
C VAL A 343 -0.73 21.98 12.76
N GLN A 344 -1.41 23.11 12.59
CA GLN A 344 -1.68 23.99 13.72
C GLN A 344 -2.83 23.54 14.62
N ASN A 345 -3.82 22.80 14.10
CA ASN A 345 -5.01 22.43 14.87
C ASN A 345 -5.14 20.94 15.14
N LEU A 346 -5.02 20.06 14.11
CA LEU A 346 -5.34 18.64 14.29
C LEU A 346 -4.21 17.87 14.98
N ILE A 347 -2.94 18.08 14.61
CA ILE A 347 -1.80 17.41 15.22
C ILE A 347 -1.73 17.65 16.75
N PRO A 348 -1.88 18.90 17.27
CA PRO A 348 -1.87 19.13 18.71
C PRO A 348 -2.95 18.35 19.47
N ASN A 349 -4.10 18.10 18.85
CA ASN A 349 -5.20 17.35 19.47
C ASN A 349 -4.87 15.86 19.69
N LEU A 350 -3.86 15.31 19.01
CA LEU A 350 -3.40 13.93 19.22
C LEU A 350 -2.84 13.71 20.63
N ASN A 351 -2.25 14.73 21.26
CA ASN A 351 -1.69 14.60 22.61
C ASN A 351 -2.68 13.99 23.62
N SER A 352 -3.91 14.49 23.61
CA SER A 352 -4.95 14.04 24.54
C SER A 352 -5.62 12.73 24.09
N LYS A 353 -5.45 12.31 22.83
CA LYS A 353 -6.12 11.14 22.25
C LYS A 353 -5.21 9.91 22.20
N THR A 354 -3.95 10.09 21.85
CA THR A 354 -3.01 9.01 21.55
C THR A 354 -1.66 9.16 22.26
N GLY A 355 -1.46 10.26 22.97
CA GLY A 355 -0.21 10.55 23.64
C GLY A 355 0.85 11.24 22.75
N ARG A 356 1.91 11.72 23.41
CA ARG A 356 2.94 12.55 22.80
C ARG A 356 3.72 11.84 21.70
N LEU A 357 4.11 10.58 21.94
CA LEU A 357 4.93 9.84 20.99
C LEU A 357 4.21 9.62 19.65
N TYR A 358 2.93 9.26 19.69
CA TYR A 358 2.13 9.10 18.47
C TYR A 358 1.99 10.43 17.71
N ARG A 359 1.74 11.55 18.43
CA ARG A 359 1.71 12.88 17.83
C ARG A 359 3.03 13.20 17.12
N ASP A 360 4.18 12.97 17.78
CA ASP A 360 5.49 13.27 17.23
C ASP A 360 5.79 12.46 15.96
N ILE A 361 5.31 11.20 15.90
CA ILE A 361 5.37 10.37 14.69
C ILE A 361 4.59 11.03 13.53
N VAL A 362 3.34 11.41 13.78
CA VAL A 362 2.47 12.02 12.77
C VAL A 362 3.06 13.35 12.29
N GLU A 363 3.52 14.18 13.20
CA GLU A 363 4.15 15.47 12.89
C GLU A 363 5.39 15.30 12.00
N ARG A 364 6.27 14.35 12.32
CA ARG A 364 7.47 14.07 11.51
C ARG A 364 7.13 13.59 10.10
N CYS A 365 6.09 12.79 9.94
CA CYS A 365 5.65 12.37 8.61
C CYS A 365 5.11 13.53 7.78
N ILE A 366 4.26 14.40 8.39
CA ILE A 366 3.58 15.49 7.69
C ILE A 366 4.53 16.67 7.41
N CYS A 367 5.48 16.92 8.31
CA CYS A 367 6.48 17.99 8.19
C CYS A 367 7.81 17.51 7.59
N ALA A 368 7.86 16.32 7.02
CA ALA A 368 9.06 15.81 6.36
C ALA A 368 9.48 16.71 5.20
N LYS A 369 10.78 16.84 4.97
CA LYS A 369 11.30 17.57 3.81
C LYS A 369 10.86 16.89 2.52
N GLU A 370 10.58 17.68 1.49
CA GLU A 370 10.12 17.18 0.19
C GLU A 370 11.19 16.41 -0.60
N ASP A 371 12.45 16.77 -0.39
CA ASP A 371 13.62 16.30 -1.14
C ASP A 371 14.50 15.33 -0.34
N LEU A 372 13.88 14.52 0.53
CA LEU A 372 14.60 13.48 1.25
C LEU A 372 15.30 12.53 0.26
N SER A 373 16.58 12.28 0.52
CA SER A 373 17.28 11.18 -0.13
C SER A 373 16.66 9.82 0.22
N GLY A 374 16.92 8.79 -0.58
CA GLY A 374 16.44 7.44 -0.27
C GLY A 374 16.86 6.95 1.11
N GLN A 375 18.06 7.32 1.57
CA GLN A 375 18.57 7.00 2.90
C GLN A 375 17.82 7.74 4.01
N GLU A 376 17.61 9.06 3.87
CA GLU A 376 16.87 9.85 4.87
C GLU A 376 15.40 9.41 4.96
N ALA A 377 14.76 9.08 3.83
CA ALA A 377 13.41 8.52 3.82
C ALA A 377 13.36 7.15 4.53
N GLY A 378 14.39 6.29 4.33
CA GLY A 378 14.54 5.02 5.02
C GLY A 378 14.68 5.20 6.54
N GLN A 379 15.55 6.10 6.99
CA GLN A 379 15.74 6.42 8.43
C GLN A 379 14.48 6.99 9.09
N LEU A 380 13.74 7.84 8.36
CA LEU A 380 12.46 8.36 8.86
C LEU A 380 11.45 7.23 9.03
N MET A 381 11.32 6.32 8.05
CA MET A 381 10.41 5.19 8.14
C MET A 381 10.81 4.20 9.24
N GLU A 382 12.10 3.95 9.44
CA GLU A 382 12.62 3.16 10.55
C GLU A 382 12.21 3.77 11.90
N TYR A 383 12.40 5.09 12.06
CA TYR A 383 11.93 5.79 13.26
C TYR A 383 10.42 5.64 13.46
N VAL A 384 9.61 5.80 12.40
CA VAL A 384 8.15 5.68 12.45
C VAL A 384 7.74 4.28 12.91
N VAL A 385 8.29 3.23 12.26
CA VAL A 385 7.94 1.83 12.57
C VAL A 385 8.39 1.45 13.97
N SER A 386 9.64 1.75 14.36
CA SER A 386 10.16 1.40 15.69
C SER A 386 9.42 2.14 16.82
N SER A 387 9.03 3.40 16.58
CA SER A 387 8.26 4.17 17.56
C SER A 387 6.83 3.65 17.70
N LEU A 388 6.15 3.30 16.59
CA LEU A 388 4.83 2.68 16.63
C LEU A 388 4.86 1.28 17.28
N GLU A 389 5.92 0.49 17.05
CA GLU A 389 6.10 -0.80 17.70
C GLU A 389 6.20 -0.65 19.23
N SER A 390 6.86 0.41 19.73
CA SER A 390 6.97 0.67 21.16
C SER A 390 5.64 1.08 21.83
N LEU A 391 4.64 1.51 21.05
CA LEU A 391 3.29 1.82 21.53
C LEU A 391 2.36 0.58 21.58
N ARG A 392 2.82 -0.55 21.03
CA ARG A 392 2.04 -1.81 21.08
C ARG A 392 2.19 -2.39 22.48
N VAL A 393 1.12 -2.28 23.26
CA VAL A 393 1.00 -2.88 24.60
C VAL A 393 0.29 -4.22 24.49
#